data_02e923d3f2fade0a532a06f989a3950f
#
_entry.id   02e923d3f2fade0a532a06f989a3950f
#
_cell.length_a   1.000
_cell.length_b   1.000
_cell.length_c   1.000
_cell.angle_alpha   90.00
_cell.angle_beta   90.00
_cell.angle_gamma   90.00
#
_symmetry.space_group_name_H-M   'P 1'
#
loop_
_entity.id
_entity.type
_entity.pdbx_description
1 polymer ?
#
loop_
_entity_poly.entity_id
_entity_poly.type
_entity_poly.pdbx_seq_one_letter_code
_entity_poly.pdbx_strand_id
1 'polypeptide(L)'
;MTQPLHSVDHTASPYFEILTDWGQEFVDNQQWDEIRDRMTLLLVTPTRQQRDLDLINDTIAATYWLVLERETLRWAPDNIRTDLQSGRAVVQQYGPSVVYPDSPLTHVTILRDDAASKILTSIPTQSRTAMEARWHIPLSTSIHDPLRRFDRLKAQAGSHDAREIERCIKHMWIAINGTAQSLAGITHQNTQGFTLMAGELAGNILRIGSALEHSSHPMAEYLTTTSKNNPTGRITDSWMQMLLSSDETNRAQAQRAIEGILREVRGGLAVQYRGRDWLHSPTADRLRVQSRS
;
A
#
# COMPACT_ATOMS: atom_id res chain seq x y z
N MET A 1 20.16 -7.66 14.51
CA MET A 1 21.25 -7.35 13.56
C MET A 1 20.61 -7.15 12.21
N THR A 2 20.33 -5.91 11.84
CA THR A 2 19.77 -5.51 10.55
C THR A 2 20.91 -5.47 9.53
N GLN A 3 20.84 -6.33 8.52
CA GLN A 3 21.79 -6.27 7.39
C GLN A 3 21.59 -4.93 6.65
N PRO A 4 22.67 -4.23 6.29
CA PRO A 4 22.56 -3.04 5.46
C PRO A 4 22.09 -3.44 4.07
N LEU A 5 21.05 -2.75 3.57
CA LEU A 5 20.58 -2.83 2.19
C LEU A 5 21.76 -2.53 1.26
N HIS A 6 22.14 -3.51 0.46
CA HIS A 6 23.20 -3.38 -0.54
C HIS A 6 22.89 -2.20 -1.48
N SER A 7 23.90 -1.36 -1.68
CA SER A 7 23.93 -0.35 -2.72
C SER A 7 23.83 -1.04 -4.08
N VAL A 8 22.71 -0.90 -4.75
CA VAL A 8 22.53 -1.36 -6.13
C VAL A 8 23.01 -0.25 -7.06
N ASP A 9 23.90 -0.58 -7.97
CA ASP A 9 24.38 0.30 -9.04
C ASP A 9 23.22 0.87 -9.83
N HIS A 10 23.08 2.20 -9.82
CA HIS A 10 21.99 2.94 -10.42
C HIS A 10 22.35 3.36 -11.86
N THR A 11 22.17 2.48 -12.83
CA THR A 11 21.80 2.95 -14.17
C THR A 11 20.27 3.17 -14.13
N ALA A 12 19.86 4.44 -14.13
CA ALA A 12 18.43 4.79 -14.13
C ALA A 12 17.75 4.16 -15.36
N SER A 13 16.60 3.53 -15.15
CA SER A 13 15.78 3.06 -16.25
C SER A 13 15.33 4.26 -17.09
N PRO A 14 15.26 4.19 -18.42
CA PRO A 14 14.67 5.24 -19.26
C PRO A 14 13.28 5.66 -18.77
N TYR A 15 12.51 4.72 -18.24
CA TYR A 15 11.21 4.98 -17.64
C TYR A 15 11.29 5.87 -16.37
N PHE A 16 12.30 5.68 -15.56
CA PHE A 16 12.53 6.52 -14.37
C PHE A 16 12.85 7.97 -14.75
N GLU A 17 13.63 8.16 -15.81
CA GLU A 17 13.93 9.50 -16.34
C GLU A 17 12.65 10.19 -16.82
N ILE A 18 11.80 9.49 -17.59
CA ILE A 18 10.51 10.02 -18.05
C ILE A 18 9.63 10.47 -16.86
N LEU A 19 9.57 9.68 -15.80
CA LEU A 19 8.79 10.04 -14.62
C LEU A 19 9.38 11.24 -13.88
N THR A 20 10.70 11.31 -13.77
CA THR A 20 11.40 12.43 -13.13
C THR A 20 11.18 13.72 -13.90
N ASP A 21 11.32 13.69 -15.22
CA ASP A 21 11.13 14.83 -16.11
C ASP A 21 9.69 15.32 -16.07
N TRP A 22 8.71 14.41 -16.11
CA TRP A 22 7.29 14.74 -15.95
C TRP A 22 7.04 15.45 -14.60
N GLY A 23 7.62 14.94 -13.52
CA GLY A 23 7.50 15.54 -12.19
C GLY A 23 8.10 16.94 -12.14
N GLN A 24 9.23 17.17 -12.81
CA GLN A 24 9.84 18.49 -12.90
C GLN A 24 8.98 19.46 -13.72
N GLU A 25 8.48 19.04 -14.87
CA GLU A 25 7.54 19.86 -15.68
C GLU A 25 6.27 20.21 -14.89
N PHE A 26 5.76 19.27 -14.07
CA PHE A 26 4.62 19.53 -13.21
C PHE A 26 4.91 20.65 -12.20
N VAL A 27 6.09 20.62 -11.56
CA VAL A 27 6.54 21.64 -10.61
C VAL A 27 6.72 23.01 -11.29
N ASP A 28 7.23 23.01 -12.52
CA ASP A 28 7.53 24.22 -13.28
C ASP A 28 6.29 24.85 -13.93
N ASN A 29 5.13 24.21 -13.79
CA ASN A 29 3.86 24.76 -14.29
C ASN A 29 3.48 26.04 -13.53
N GLN A 30 3.05 27.08 -14.26
CA GLN A 30 2.70 28.41 -13.74
C GLN A 30 1.67 28.37 -12.61
N GLN A 31 0.81 27.38 -12.54
CA GLN A 31 -0.17 27.25 -11.45
C GLN A 31 0.48 27.14 -10.06
N TRP A 32 1.78 26.80 -9.99
CA TRP A 32 2.52 26.61 -8.75
C TRP A 32 3.52 27.74 -8.45
N ASP A 33 3.65 28.77 -9.30
CA ASP A 33 4.67 29.82 -9.16
C ASP A 33 4.69 30.47 -7.77
N GLU A 34 3.51 30.75 -7.20
CA GLU A 34 3.37 31.39 -5.89
C GLU A 34 3.80 30.52 -4.71
N ILE A 35 3.87 29.21 -4.91
CA ILE A 35 4.11 28.24 -3.82
C ILE A 35 5.23 27.25 -4.11
N ARG A 36 5.90 27.36 -5.25
CA ARG A 36 6.94 26.42 -5.69
C ARG A 36 7.99 26.17 -4.62
N ASP A 37 8.49 27.22 -3.99
CA ASP A 37 9.52 27.13 -2.95
C ASP A 37 9.01 26.56 -1.61
N ARG A 38 7.71 26.28 -1.51
CA ARG A 38 7.04 25.80 -0.30
C ARG A 38 6.29 24.50 -0.50
N MET A 39 6.51 23.83 -1.61
CA MET A 39 5.93 22.52 -1.88
C MET A 39 7.00 21.45 -1.97
N THR A 40 6.60 20.20 -1.79
CA THR A 40 7.46 19.04 -1.96
C THR A 40 6.76 18.07 -2.88
N LEU A 41 7.41 17.65 -3.97
CA LEU A 41 6.92 16.63 -4.89
C LEU A 41 7.76 15.38 -4.77
N LEU A 42 7.12 14.27 -4.45
CA LEU A 42 7.72 12.95 -4.31
C LEU A 42 7.14 12.01 -5.36
N LEU A 43 8.00 11.32 -6.09
CA LEU A 43 7.61 10.16 -6.90
C LEU A 43 7.52 8.94 -5.97
N VAL A 44 6.30 8.48 -5.70
CA VAL A 44 5.99 7.43 -4.72
C VAL A 44 6.02 6.03 -5.34
N THR A 45 5.91 5.93 -6.65
CA THR A 45 6.05 4.65 -7.36
C THR A 45 7.42 4.04 -7.07
N PRO A 46 7.52 2.79 -6.60
CA PRO A 46 8.80 2.16 -6.30
C PRO A 46 9.59 1.92 -7.59
N THR A 47 10.60 2.72 -7.79
CA THR A 47 11.44 2.69 -9.01
C THR A 47 12.73 1.91 -8.83
N ARG A 48 13.00 1.39 -7.63
CA ARG A 48 14.30 0.80 -7.28
C ARG A 48 14.50 -0.66 -7.69
N GLN A 49 13.45 -1.37 -8.09
CA GLN A 49 13.59 -2.74 -8.56
C GLN A 49 13.27 -2.81 -10.05
N GLN A 50 14.25 -2.46 -10.87
CA GLN A 50 14.15 -2.43 -12.32
C GLN A 50 13.70 -3.76 -12.94
N ARG A 51 14.04 -4.90 -12.32
CA ARG A 51 13.57 -6.22 -12.76
C ARG A 51 12.06 -6.44 -12.58
N ASP A 52 11.45 -5.68 -11.67
CA ASP A 52 10.02 -5.75 -11.39
C ASP A 52 9.25 -4.76 -12.27
N LEU A 53 9.91 -3.71 -12.77
CA LEU A 53 9.32 -2.74 -13.71
C LEU A 53 9.10 -3.34 -15.10
N ASP A 54 9.92 -4.28 -15.54
CA ASP A 54 9.72 -5.00 -16.82
C ASP A 54 8.44 -5.87 -16.81
N LEU A 55 7.90 -6.17 -15.60
CA LEU A 55 6.61 -6.84 -15.40
C LEU A 55 5.44 -5.86 -15.24
N ILE A 56 5.72 -4.58 -15.03
CA ILE A 56 4.73 -3.50 -14.86
C ILE A 56 4.54 -2.82 -16.23
N ASN A 57 4.37 -3.62 -17.27
CA ASN A 57 4.06 -3.14 -18.61
C ASN A 57 2.78 -2.31 -18.58
N ASP A 58 2.88 -1.08 -19.05
CA ASP A 58 1.87 -0.21 -19.68
C ASP A 58 0.59 0.15 -18.91
N THR A 59 0.34 -0.37 -17.73
CA THR A 59 -0.96 -0.19 -17.04
C THR A 59 -0.90 0.40 -15.64
N ILE A 60 0.27 0.54 -15.02
CA ILE A 60 0.35 1.10 -13.67
C ILE A 60 0.58 2.61 -13.76
N ALA A 61 -0.37 3.35 -13.22
CA ALA A 61 -0.24 4.79 -13.09
C ALA A 61 0.94 5.16 -12.18
N ALA A 62 1.78 6.06 -12.63
CA ALA A 62 2.78 6.68 -11.76
C ALA A 62 2.07 7.45 -10.64
N THR A 63 2.54 7.31 -9.42
CA THR A 63 1.95 7.98 -8.26
C THR A 63 2.92 8.97 -7.67
N TYR A 64 2.45 10.21 -7.51
CA TYR A 64 3.18 11.29 -6.84
C TYR A 64 2.44 11.76 -5.60
N TRP A 65 3.19 12.25 -4.62
CA TRP A 65 2.67 13.05 -3.53
C TRP A 65 3.14 14.48 -3.67
N LEU A 66 2.19 15.42 -3.77
CA LEU A 66 2.43 16.84 -3.66
C LEU A 66 2.06 17.29 -2.25
N VAL A 67 3.06 17.66 -1.46
CA VAL A 67 2.88 18.08 -0.07
C VAL A 67 3.01 19.59 0.04
N LEU A 68 1.93 20.25 0.53
CA LEU A 68 1.83 21.70 0.65
C LEU A 68 1.80 22.12 2.11
N GLU A 69 2.42 23.28 2.43
CA GLU A 69 2.24 23.94 3.71
C GLU A 69 0.82 24.47 3.88
N ARG A 70 0.32 24.45 5.10
CA ARG A 70 -1.00 24.99 5.43
C ARG A 70 -1.14 26.46 5.04
N GLU A 71 -0.12 27.26 5.27
CA GLU A 71 -0.08 28.69 5.01
C GLU A 71 -0.12 29.02 3.52
N THR A 72 0.30 28.08 2.66
CA THR A 72 0.34 28.27 1.21
C THR A 72 -0.98 27.96 0.51
N LEU A 73 -1.94 27.36 1.21
CA LEU A 73 -3.21 26.92 0.59
C LEU A 73 -4.04 28.06 -0.01
N ARG A 74 -3.83 29.28 0.42
CA ARG A 74 -4.50 30.46 -0.18
C ARG A 74 -4.13 30.70 -1.64
N TRP A 75 -2.97 30.21 -2.06
CA TRP A 75 -2.47 30.31 -3.44
C TRP A 75 -2.64 29.00 -4.23
N ALA A 76 -3.14 27.96 -3.57
CA ALA A 76 -3.46 26.72 -4.27
C ALA A 76 -4.63 26.94 -5.25
N PRO A 77 -4.68 26.23 -6.38
CA PRO A 77 -5.78 26.28 -7.33
C PRO A 77 -7.14 26.13 -6.65
N ASP A 78 -8.13 26.92 -7.08
CA ASP A 78 -9.46 27.01 -6.42
C ASP A 78 -10.17 25.66 -6.32
N ASN A 79 -10.04 24.83 -7.36
CA ASN A 79 -10.67 23.52 -7.45
C ASN A 79 -10.21 22.49 -6.39
N ILE A 80 -9.05 22.74 -5.76
CA ILE A 80 -8.51 21.83 -4.71
C ILE A 80 -8.45 22.51 -3.34
N ARG A 81 -8.54 23.83 -3.29
CA ARG A 81 -8.29 24.64 -2.08
C ARG A 81 -9.21 24.26 -0.93
N THR A 82 -10.51 24.14 -1.18
CA THR A 82 -11.51 23.86 -0.14
C THR A 82 -11.26 22.50 0.53
N ASP A 83 -10.97 21.47 -0.25
CA ASP A 83 -10.69 20.15 0.29
C ASP A 83 -9.41 20.13 1.12
N LEU A 84 -8.34 20.74 0.61
CA LEU A 84 -7.08 20.87 1.36
C LEU A 84 -7.23 21.67 2.65
N GLN A 85 -8.02 22.75 2.65
CA GLN A 85 -8.31 23.52 3.86
C GLN A 85 -9.04 22.70 4.91
N SER A 86 -9.94 21.80 4.49
CA SER A 86 -10.62 20.85 5.39
C SER A 86 -9.73 19.70 5.86
N GLY A 87 -8.51 19.59 5.37
CA GLY A 87 -7.55 18.53 5.70
C GLY A 87 -7.73 17.25 4.87
N ARG A 88 -8.54 17.29 3.83
CA ARG A 88 -8.69 16.16 2.90
C ARG A 88 -7.55 16.14 1.89
N ALA A 89 -7.10 14.96 1.52
CA ALA A 89 -6.25 14.78 0.35
C ALA A 89 -7.10 14.86 -0.93
N VAL A 90 -6.50 15.42 -1.98
CA VAL A 90 -7.12 15.47 -3.31
C VAL A 90 -6.29 14.62 -4.26
N VAL A 91 -6.93 13.73 -5.00
CA VAL A 91 -6.27 12.93 -6.03
C VAL A 91 -6.65 13.50 -7.39
N GLN A 92 -5.64 13.92 -8.14
CA GLN A 92 -5.79 14.35 -9.53
C GLN A 92 -5.16 13.33 -10.47
N GLN A 93 -5.82 13.08 -11.58
CA GLN A 93 -5.33 12.21 -12.65
C GLN A 93 -4.89 13.07 -13.82
N TYR A 94 -3.71 12.75 -14.34
CA TYR A 94 -3.17 13.36 -15.53
C TYR A 94 -2.98 12.25 -16.56
N GLY A 95 -3.46 12.48 -17.76
CA GLY A 95 -3.21 11.61 -18.90
C GLY A 95 -1.78 11.75 -19.44
N PRO A 96 -1.42 11.00 -20.48
CA PRO A 96 -0.18 11.19 -21.19
C PRO A 96 0.00 12.66 -21.58
N SER A 97 1.19 13.22 -21.34
CA SER A 97 1.46 14.60 -21.75
C SER A 97 1.69 14.67 -23.26
N VAL A 98 1.55 15.88 -23.82
CA VAL A 98 1.89 16.11 -25.26
C VAL A 98 3.37 15.84 -25.52
N VAL A 99 4.21 16.05 -24.51
CA VAL A 99 5.67 15.83 -24.60
C VAL A 99 5.99 14.34 -24.43
N TYR A 100 5.22 13.62 -23.61
CA TYR A 100 5.41 12.20 -23.33
C TYR A 100 4.12 11.41 -23.62
N PRO A 101 3.77 11.22 -24.92
CA PRO A 101 2.52 10.53 -25.30
C PRO A 101 2.45 9.09 -24.81
N ASP A 102 3.60 8.45 -24.61
CA ASP A 102 3.75 7.08 -24.12
C ASP A 102 3.91 7.01 -22.57
N SER A 103 3.81 8.16 -21.87
CA SER A 103 3.89 8.14 -20.41
C SER A 103 2.63 7.50 -19.83
N PRO A 104 2.77 6.72 -18.74
CA PRO A 104 1.63 6.10 -18.10
C PRO A 104 0.70 7.15 -17.48
N LEU A 105 -0.54 6.74 -17.25
CA LEU A 105 -1.47 7.52 -16.44
C LEU A 105 -0.81 7.91 -15.12
N THR A 106 -0.87 9.18 -14.76
CA THR A 106 -0.22 9.72 -13.58
C THR A 106 -1.25 10.15 -12.54
N HIS A 107 -1.06 9.71 -11.31
CA HIS A 107 -1.87 10.13 -10.17
C HIS A 107 -1.05 11.04 -9.26
N VAL A 108 -1.54 12.25 -9.00
CA VAL A 108 -0.94 13.17 -8.02
C VAL A 108 -1.87 13.26 -6.82
N THR A 109 -1.42 12.77 -5.69
CA THR A 109 -2.10 12.97 -4.40
C THR A 109 -1.60 14.25 -3.77
N ILE A 110 -2.46 15.25 -3.71
CA ILE A 110 -2.16 16.57 -3.14
C ILE A 110 -2.67 16.57 -1.70
N LEU A 111 -1.79 16.90 -0.76
CA LEU A 111 -2.12 16.88 0.66
C LEU A 111 -1.34 17.93 1.44
N ARG A 112 -1.88 18.30 2.59
CA ARG A 112 -1.18 19.17 3.52
C ARG A 112 -0.07 18.41 4.23
N ASP A 113 0.95 19.13 4.64
CA ASP A 113 2.08 18.60 5.40
C ASP A 113 1.66 17.93 6.72
N ASP A 114 0.73 18.53 7.48
CA ASP A 114 0.20 17.91 8.69
C ASP A 114 -0.64 16.64 8.40
N ALA A 115 -1.35 16.60 7.27
CA ALA A 115 -2.07 15.41 6.83
C ALA A 115 -1.11 14.30 6.39
N ALA A 116 -0.04 14.63 5.65
CA ALA A 116 1.02 13.70 5.29
C ALA A 116 1.67 13.08 6.54
N SER A 117 2.08 13.93 7.48
CA SER A 117 2.64 13.50 8.76
C SER A 117 1.67 12.62 9.54
N LYS A 118 0.38 12.98 9.60
CA LYS A 118 -0.63 12.18 10.28
C LYS A 118 -0.81 10.79 9.65
N ILE A 119 -0.81 10.69 8.33
CA ILE A 119 -0.87 9.39 7.63
C ILE A 119 0.32 8.51 8.04
N LEU A 120 1.50 9.08 8.17
CA LEU A 120 2.72 8.34 8.49
C LEU A 120 2.89 8.02 9.98
N THR A 121 2.39 8.86 10.88
CA THR A 121 2.60 8.71 12.34
C THR A 121 1.45 8.06 13.07
N SER A 122 0.21 8.18 12.57
CA SER A 122 -0.93 7.49 13.17
C SER A 122 -1.40 6.36 12.25
N ILE A 123 -1.33 5.14 12.75
CA ILE A 123 -1.99 4.02 12.08
C ILE A 123 -3.36 3.85 12.73
N PRO A 124 -4.43 4.39 12.14
CA PRO A 124 -5.77 3.99 12.54
C PRO A 124 -5.87 2.48 12.32
N THR A 125 -6.52 1.78 13.23
CA THR A 125 -6.61 0.32 13.31
C THR A 125 -7.06 -0.39 12.02
N GLN A 126 -7.37 0.34 10.95
CA GLN A 126 -7.83 -0.20 9.66
C GLN A 126 -7.30 0.61 8.46
N SER A 127 -6.34 1.51 8.63
CA SER A 127 -5.90 2.35 7.52
C SER A 127 -4.90 1.62 6.62
N ARG A 128 -5.43 1.03 5.57
CA ARG A 128 -4.67 0.53 4.44
C ARG A 128 -3.72 1.60 3.90
N THR A 129 -4.22 2.81 3.68
CA THR A 129 -3.45 3.95 3.16
C THR A 129 -2.21 4.28 4.00
N ALA A 130 -2.31 4.21 5.33
CA ALA A 130 -1.16 4.47 6.21
C ALA A 130 -0.08 3.39 6.06
N MET A 131 -0.47 2.14 5.97
CA MET A 131 0.47 1.02 5.78
C MET A 131 1.14 1.07 4.40
N GLU A 132 0.38 1.41 3.36
CA GLU A 132 0.89 1.63 2.00
C GLU A 132 1.85 2.84 1.96
N ALA A 133 1.49 3.97 2.55
CA ALA A 133 2.35 5.14 2.61
C ALA A 133 3.67 4.86 3.35
N ARG A 134 3.62 4.16 4.49
CA ARG A 134 4.83 3.75 5.23
C ARG A 134 5.73 2.82 4.43
N TRP A 135 5.15 2.00 3.55
CA TRP A 135 5.95 1.18 2.63
C TRP A 135 6.61 2.02 1.55
N HIS A 136 5.84 2.90 0.91
CA HIS A 136 6.29 3.60 -0.29
C HIS A 136 7.18 4.81 -0.01
N ILE A 137 6.90 5.61 1.01
CA ILE A 137 7.67 6.85 1.28
C ILE A 137 9.17 6.60 1.46
N PRO A 138 9.65 5.59 2.21
CA PRO A 138 11.08 5.30 2.31
C PRO A 138 11.74 4.93 0.97
N LEU A 139 10.96 4.41 0.02
CA LEU A 139 11.40 3.99 -1.32
C LEU A 139 11.20 5.07 -2.38
N SER A 140 10.54 6.18 -2.03
CA SER A 140 10.23 7.28 -2.92
C SER A 140 11.47 8.05 -3.36
N THR A 141 11.33 8.78 -4.46
CA THR A 141 12.33 9.73 -4.93
C THR A 141 11.80 11.16 -4.77
N SER A 142 12.62 12.05 -4.22
CA SER A 142 12.30 13.47 -4.18
C SER A 142 12.58 14.08 -5.55
N ILE A 143 11.55 14.66 -6.18
CA ILE A 143 11.67 15.42 -7.42
C ILE A 143 11.94 16.89 -7.11
N HIS A 144 11.19 17.44 -6.15
CA HIS A 144 11.31 18.81 -5.71
C HIS A 144 11.11 18.89 -4.20
N ASP A 145 12.08 19.38 -3.47
CA ASP A 145 12.02 19.47 -2.00
C ASP A 145 12.91 20.58 -1.43
N PRO A 146 12.63 21.86 -1.70
CA PRO A 146 13.45 22.98 -1.26
C PRO A 146 13.52 23.09 0.27
N LEU A 147 12.52 22.59 0.99
CA LEU A 147 12.44 22.64 2.45
C LEU A 147 12.90 21.36 3.16
N ARG A 148 13.46 20.40 2.43
CA ARG A 148 13.97 19.11 2.96
C ARG A 148 12.93 18.35 3.80
N ARG A 149 11.68 18.37 3.38
CA ARG A 149 10.59 17.64 4.06
C ARG A 149 10.67 16.13 3.86
N PHE A 150 11.25 15.70 2.76
CA PHE A 150 11.36 14.29 2.43
C PHE A 150 12.07 13.51 3.52
N ASP A 151 13.18 14.00 4.04
CA ASP A 151 13.92 13.33 5.11
C ASP A 151 13.06 13.15 6.37
N ARG A 152 12.27 14.19 6.72
CA ARG A 152 11.32 14.11 7.84
C ARG A 152 10.22 13.09 7.61
N LEU A 153 9.59 13.11 6.43
CA LEU A 153 8.53 12.16 6.06
C LEU A 153 9.06 10.72 6.05
N LYS A 154 10.27 10.53 5.55
CA LYS A 154 10.96 9.23 5.55
C LYS A 154 11.24 8.73 6.96
N ALA A 155 11.73 9.60 7.85
CA ALA A 155 11.94 9.26 9.26
C ALA A 155 10.63 8.90 9.97
N GLN A 156 9.54 9.65 9.72
CA GLN A 156 8.22 9.35 10.24
C GLN A 156 7.68 8.00 9.74
N ALA A 157 7.86 7.70 8.46
CA ALA A 157 7.45 6.43 7.87
C ALA A 157 8.21 5.24 8.50
N GLY A 158 9.46 5.43 8.90
CA GLY A 158 10.28 4.43 9.57
C GLY A 158 10.04 4.30 11.09
N SER A 159 9.30 5.23 11.69
CA SER A 159 8.98 5.21 13.12
C SER A 159 7.74 4.34 13.38
N HIS A 160 7.91 3.24 14.11
CA HIS A 160 6.84 2.28 14.36
C HIS A 160 6.54 2.15 15.86
N ASP A 161 5.28 2.31 16.24
CA ASP A 161 4.78 1.82 17.52
C ASP A 161 4.42 0.33 17.39
N ALA A 162 5.15 -0.52 18.10
CA ALA A 162 4.95 -1.98 18.06
C ALA A 162 3.52 -2.39 18.44
N ARG A 163 2.86 -1.65 19.36
CA ARG A 163 1.48 -1.93 19.76
C ARG A 163 0.48 -1.58 18.64
N GLU A 164 0.74 -0.50 17.90
CA GLU A 164 -0.10 -0.13 16.74
C GLU A 164 0.06 -1.14 15.62
N ILE A 165 1.28 -1.58 15.33
CA ILE A 165 1.54 -2.63 14.34
C ILE A 165 0.85 -3.94 14.74
N GLU A 166 0.99 -4.38 15.99
CA GLU A 166 0.28 -5.57 16.50
C GLU A 166 -1.24 -5.42 16.31
N ARG A 167 -1.79 -4.24 16.58
CA ARG A 167 -3.22 -3.96 16.39
C ARG A 167 -3.64 -4.07 14.93
N CYS A 168 -2.85 -3.52 14.00
CA CYS A 168 -3.09 -3.64 12.57
C CYS A 168 -3.06 -5.10 12.11
N ILE A 169 -2.05 -5.85 12.51
CA ILE A 169 -1.89 -7.27 12.20
C ILE A 169 -3.06 -8.09 12.75
N LYS A 170 -3.48 -7.83 13.99
CA LYS A 170 -4.69 -8.43 14.57
C LYS A 170 -5.91 -8.19 13.70
N HIS A 171 -6.14 -6.95 13.24
CA HIS A 171 -7.28 -6.63 12.38
C HIS A 171 -7.20 -7.34 11.02
N MET A 172 -6.01 -7.39 10.41
CA MET A 172 -5.81 -8.16 9.17
C MET A 172 -6.11 -9.63 9.37
N TRP A 173 -5.66 -10.23 10.49
CA TRP A 173 -5.93 -11.63 10.82
C TRP A 173 -7.43 -11.91 11.01
N ILE A 174 -8.14 -11.02 11.69
CA ILE A 174 -9.60 -11.10 11.84
C ILE A 174 -10.31 -11.01 10.48
N ALA A 175 -9.85 -10.08 9.61
CA ALA A 175 -10.39 -9.93 8.25
C ALA A 175 -10.15 -11.20 7.42
N ILE A 176 -8.95 -11.76 7.44
CA ILE A 176 -8.59 -13.02 6.75
C ILE A 176 -9.54 -14.15 7.17
N ASN A 177 -9.74 -14.35 8.48
CA ASN A 177 -10.65 -15.39 8.98
C ASN A 177 -12.11 -15.12 8.57
N GLY A 178 -12.56 -13.86 8.61
CA GLY A 178 -13.91 -13.48 8.18
C GLY A 178 -14.15 -13.73 6.69
N THR A 179 -13.18 -13.35 5.85
CA THR A 179 -13.23 -13.58 4.39
C THR A 179 -13.19 -15.08 4.08
N ALA A 180 -12.33 -15.84 4.77
CA ALA A 180 -12.25 -17.28 4.63
C ALA A 180 -13.57 -17.99 4.99
N GLN A 181 -14.22 -17.58 6.09
CA GLN A 181 -15.53 -18.13 6.49
C GLN A 181 -16.62 -17.78 5.47
N SER A 182 -16.65 -16.53 4.99
CA SER A 182 -17.59 -16.10 3.96
C SER A 182 -17.41 -16.88 2.67
N LEU A 183 -16.16 -17.09 2.25
CA LEU A 183 -15.81 -17.84 1.05
C LEU A 183 -16.24 -19.31 1.15
N ALA A 184 -16.02 -19.93 2.32
CA ALA A 184 -16.49 -21.31 2.58
C ALA A 184 -18.02 -21.45 2.56
N GLY A 185 -18.74 -20.35 2.83
CA GLY A 185 -20.22 -20.31 2.82
C GLY A 185 -20.84 -19.95 1.46
N ILE A 186 -20.06 -19.52 0.47
CA ILE A 186 -20.60 -19.16 -0.86
C ILE A 186 -21.14 -20.42 -1.56
N THR A 187 -22.37 -20.29 -2.06
CA THR A 187 -23.06 -21.35 -2.79
C THR A 187 -22.57 -21.50 -4.22
N HIS A 188 -22.75 -22.69 -4.82
CA HIS A 188 -22.32 -23.01 -6.18
C HIS A 188 -22.86 -22.11 -7.30
N GLN A 189 -23.84 -21.27 -7.01
CA GLN A 189 -24.48 -20.40 -8.02
C GLN A 189 -23.88 -18.99 -8.08
N ASN A 190 -22.85 -18.68 -7.28
CA ASN A 190 -22.26 -17.35 -7.20
C ASN A 190 -20.74 -17.36 -7.50
N THR A 191 -20.39 -17.72 -8.73
CA THR A 191 -18.99 -17.75 -9.22
C THR A 191 -18.31 -16.40 -9.10
N GLN A 192 -19.01 -15.31 -9.44
CA GLN A 192 -18.44 -13.96 -9.33
C GLN A 192 -18.13 -13.59 -7.87
N GLY A 193 -19.04 -13.88 -6.95
CA GLY A 193 -18.84 -13.69 -5.53
C GLY A 193 -17.66 -14.49 -5.00
N PHE A 194 -17.51 -15.75 -5.45
CA PHE A 194 -16.37 -16.58 -5.10
C PHE A 194 -15.06 -15.97 -5.56
N THR A 195 -14.95 -15.57 -6.83
CA THR A 195 -13.72 -14.97 -7.40
C THR A 195 -13.33 -13.68 -6.68
N LEU A 196 -14.29 -12.80 -6.41
CA LEU A 196 -14.04 -11.55 -5.68
C LEU A 196 -13.52 -11.83 -4.26
N MET A 197 -14.16 -12.73 -3.53
CA MET A 197 -13.77 -13.07 -2.17
C MET A 197 -12.44 -13.82 -2.11
N ALA A 198 -12.14 -14.68 -3.09
CA ALA A 198 -10.85 -15.36 -3.19
C ALA A 198 -9.72 -14.35 -3.45
N GLY A 199 -9.94 -13.37 -4.33
CA GLY A 199 -9.00 -12.27 -4.59
C GLY A 199 -8.77 -11.41 -3.35
N GLU A 200 -9.83 -11.07 -2.60
CA GLU A 200 -9.73 -10.33 -1.34
C GLU A 200 -8.93 -11.10 -0.29
N LEU A 201 -9.21 -12.40 -0.13
CA LEU A 201 -8.47 -13.27 0.79
C LEU A 201 -6.99 -13.30 0.43
N ALA A 202 -6.64 -13.54 -0.84
CA ALA A 202 -5.28 -13.54 -1.32
C ALA A 202 -4.57 -12.21 -1.04
N GLY A 203 -5.20 -11.09 -1.38
CA GLY A 203 -4.66 -9.75 -1.13
C GLY A 203 -4.38 -9.49 0.37
N ASN A 204 -5.27 -9.91 1.25
CA ASN A 204 -5.10 -9.74 2.71
C ASN A 204 -3.97 -10.62 3.26
N ILE A 205 -3.77 -11.82 2.69
CA ILE A 205 -2.64 -12.72 3.05
C ILE A 205 -1.30 -12.08 2.67
N LEU A 206 -1.21 -11.53 1.46
CA LEU A 206 0.01 -10.87 1.00
C LEU A 206 0.34 -9.64 1.84
N ARG A 207 -0.68 -8.86 2.24
CA ARG A 207 -0.51 -7.69 3.11
C ARG A 207 -0.02 -8.08 4.51
N ILE A 208 -0.63 -9.08 5.13
CA ILE A 208 -0.21 -9.51 6.48
C ILE A 208 1.21 -10.08 6.46
N GLY A 209 1.59 -10.81 5.41
CA GLY A 209 2.95 -11.29 5.22
C GLY A 209 3.98 -10.15 5.15
N SER A 210 3.69 -9.11 4.36
CA SER A 210 4.53 -7.92 4.28
C SER A 210 4.57 -7.15 5.61
N ALA A 211 3.42 -7.00 6.29
CA ALA A 211 3.35 -6.29 7.57
C ALA A 211 4.12 -7.00 8.69
N LEU A 212 4.17 -8.32 8.69
CA LEU A 212 4.97 -9.10 9.64
C LEU A 212 6.47 -8.86 9.49
N GLU A 213 6.94 -8.69 8.26
CA GLU A 213 8.36 -8.53 7.98
C GLU A 213 8.81 -7.06 8.06
N HIS A 214 7.99 -6.14 7.56
CA HIS A 214 8.37 -4.74 7.35
C HIS A 214 7.56 -3.74 8.16
N SER A 215 6.60 -4.18 8.98
CA SER A 215 5.64 -3.32 9.71
C SER A 215 4.78 -2.43 8.80
N SER A 216 4.74 -2.75 7.50
CA SER A 216 4.01 -2.04 6.45
C SER A 216 3.78 -2.97 5.26
N HIS A 217 2.98 -2.55 4.28
CA HIS A 217 2.77 -3.32 3.05
C HIS A 217 2.64 -2.40 1.85
N PRO A 218 2.99 -2.88 0.63
CA PRO A 218 2.85 -2.11 -0.59
C PRO A 218 1.38 -1.93 -1.00
N MET A 219 1.16 -1.09 -2.00
CA MET A 219 -0.10 -1.00 -2.75
C MET A 219 -0.42 -2.34 -3.44
N ALA A 220 -1.69 -2.51 -3.83
CA ALA A 220 -2.19 -3.79 -4.33
C ALA A 220 -1.41 -4.33 -5.53
N GLU A 221 -1.05 -3.46 -6.45
CA GLU A 221 -0.32 -3.76 -7.68
C GLU A 221 1.08 -4.34 -7.43
N TYR A 222 1.69 -4.01 -6.28
CA TYR A 222 3.04 -4.49 -5.92
C TYR A 222 3.04 -5.69 -4.96
N LEU A 223 1.87 -6.11 -4.48
CA LEU A 223 1.77 -7.17 -3.48
C LEU A 223 2.34 -8.50 -3.96
N THR A 224 2.01 -8.91 -5.18
CA THR A 224 2.45 -10.20 -5.72
C THR A 224 3.95 -10.25 -5.94
N THR A 225 4.53 -9.17 -6.41
CA THR A 225 5.96 -9.06 -6.65
C THR A 225 6.75 -9.08 -5.34
N THR A 226 6.32 -8.27 -4.37
CA THR A 226 7.01 -8.17 -3.07
C THR A 226 6.83 -9.41 -2.21
N SER A 227 5.68 -10.10 -2.32
CA SER A 227 5.39 -11.30 -1.53
C SER A 227 6.31 -12.48 -1.84
N LYS A 228 6.79 -12.60 -3.07
CA LYS A 228 7.76 -13.64 -3.45
C LYS A 228 9.04 -13.60 -2.62
N ASN A 229 9.34 -12.44 -2.04
CA ASN A 229 10.53 -12.20 -1.24
C ASN A 229 10.31 -12.39 0.27
N ASN A 230 9.05 -12.48 0.74
CA ASN A 230 8.77 -12.67 2.15
C ASN A 230 8.41 -14.14 2.50
N PRO A 231 8.74 -14.62 3.72
CA PRO A 231 8.50 -16.00 4.11
C PRO A 231 7.03 -16.42 4.02
N THR A 232 6.11 -15.58 4.51
CA THR A 232 4.66 -15.88 4.50
C THR A 232 4.14 -16.00 3.07
N GLY A 233 4.54 -15.09 2.16
CA GLY A 233 4.16 -15.14 0.75
C GLY A 233 4.64 -16.43 0.07
N ARG A 234 5.89 -16.82 0.28
CA ARG A 234 6.44 -18.08 -0.29
C ARG A 234 5.72 -19.32 0.22
N ILE A 235 5.43 -19.39 1.52
CA ILE A 235 4.76 -20.56 2.11
C ILE A 235 3.29 -20.64 1.64
N THR A 236 2.63 -19.51 1.46
CA THR A 236 1.22 -19.49 1.07
C THR A 236 0.99 -19.50 -0.44
N ASP A 237 2.02 -19.31 -1.27
CA ASP A 237 1.89 -19.15 -2.72
C ASP A 237 1.16 -20.32 -3.39
N SER A 238 1.57 -21.56 -3.12
CA SER A 238 0.93 -22.75 -3.70
C SER A 238 -0.54 -22.89 -3.29
N TRP A 239 -0.87 -22.52 -2.05
CA TRP A 239 -2.25 -22.54 -1.57
C TRP A 239 -3.09 -21.44 -2.20
N MET A 240 -2.52 -20.25 -2.40
CA MET A 240 -3.20 -19.15 -3.10
C MET A 240 -3.45 -19.49 -4.56
N GLN A 241 -2.48 -20.07 -5.26
CA GLN A 241 -2.67 -20.54 -6.63
C GLN A 241 -3.78 -21.62 -6.70
N MET A 242 -3.79 -22.58 -5.76
CA MET A 242 -4.83 -23.57 -5.66
C MET A 242 -6.22 -22.94 -5.44
N LEU A 243 -6.31 -21.91 -4.57
CA LEU A 243 -7.56 -21.20 -4.30
C LEU A 243 -8.04 -20.43 -5.53
N LEU A 244 -7.16 -19.65 -6.16
CA LEU A 244 -7.49 -18.80 -7.31
C LEU A 244 -7.79 -19.60 -8.58
N SER A 245 -7.25 -20.82 -8.71
CA SER A 245 -7.58 -21.78 -9.78
C SER A 245 -8.79 -22.66 -9.47
N SER A 246 -9.34 -22.57 -8.27
CA SER A 246 -10.56 -23.31 -7.91
C SER A 246 -11.78 -22.65 -8.52
N ASP A 247 -12.68 -23.46 -9.02
CA ASP A 247 -13.99 -23.03 -9.48
C ASP A 247 -15.10 -23.58 -8.55
N GLU A 248 -16.33 -23.22 -8.89
CA GLU A 248 -17.52 -23.67 -8.16
C GLU A 248 -17.70 -25.20 -8.16
N THR A 249 -17.09 -25.90 -9.13
CA THR A 249 -17.20 -27.36 -9.26
C THR A 249 -16.23 -28.09 -8.34
N ASN A 250 -15.16 -27.41 -7.87
CA ASN A 250 -14.12 -28.03 -7.04
C ASN A 250 -14.03 -27.43 -5.61
N ARG A 251 -15.18 -27.41 -4.94
CA ARG A 251 -15.30 -26.88 -3.57
C ARG A 251 -14.34 -27.53 -2.57
N ALA A 252 -14.07 -28.84 -2.70
CA ALA A 252 -13.13 -29.54 -1.83
C ALA A 252 -11.69 -29.03 -2.00
N GLN A 253 -11.31 -28.60 -3.18
CA GLN A 253 -10.01 -27.98 -3.45
C GLN A 253 -9.93 -26.60 -2.81
N ALA A 254 -10.93 -25.76 -3.00
CA ALA A 254 -11.02 -24.46 -2.38
C ALA A 254 -10.96 -24.55 -0.85
N GLN A 255 -11.72 -25.46 -0.25
CA GLN A 255 -11.73 -25.69 1.19
C GLN A 255 -10.32 -26.08 1.70
N ARG A 256 -9.64 -27.00 1.04
CA ARG A 256 -8.26 -27.41 1.41
C ARG A 256 -7.29 -26.24 1.28
N ALA A 257 -7.44 -25.42 0.23
CA ALA A 257 -6.61 -24.23 0.05
C ALA A 257 -6.79 -23.22 1.18
N ILE A 258 -8.04 -22.93 1.57
CA ILE A 258 -8.38 -22.01 2.67
C ILE A 258 -7.78 -22.52 3.99
N GLU A 259 -7.96 -23.81 4.31
CA GLU A 259 -7.41 -24.42 5.53
C GLU A 259 -5.88 -24.38 5.55
N GLY A 260 -5.24 -24.66 4.41
CA GLY A 260 -3.80 -24.55 4.23
C GLY A 260 -3.30 -23.12 4.50
N ILE A 261 -3.91 -22.15 3.85
CA ILE A 261 -3.60 -20.73 4.03
C ILE A 261 -3.71 -20.31 5.49
N LEU A 262 -4.85 -20.58 6.14
CA LEU A 262 -5.06 -20.19 7.53
C LEU A 262 -4.05 -20.83 8.49
N ARG A 263 -3.68 -22.09 8.25
CA ARG A 263 -2.65 -22.78 9.03
C ARG A 263 -1.28 -22.10 8.90
N GLU A 264 -0.85 -21.81 7.67
CA GLU A 264 0.47 -21.23 7.40
C GLU A 264 0.58 -19.78 7.94
N VAL A 265 -0.44 -18.94 7.68
CA VAL A 265 -0.49 -17.58 8.22
C VAL A 265 -0.48 -17.59 9.74
N ARG A 266 -1.29 -18.46 10.37
CA ARG A 266 -1.30 -18.60 11.83
C ARG A 266 0.06 -19.05 12.37
N GLY A 267 0.74 -19.96 11.67
CA GLY A 267 2.10 -20.39 12.01
C GLY A 267 3.09 -19.21 12.03
N GLY A 268 3.08 -18.39 10.99
CA GLY A 268 3.89 -17.18 10.90
C GLY A 268 3.58 -16.19 12.03
N LEU A 269 2.31 -15.94 12.29
CA LEU A 269 1.86 -15.06 13.39
C LEU A 269 2.29 -15.59 14.77
N ALA A 270 2.27 -16.90 14.97
CA ALA A 270 2.63 -17.51 16.25
C ALA A 270 4.13 -17.32 16.60
N VAL A 271 4.98 -17.06 15.63
CA VAL A 271 6.39 -16.75 15.88
C VAL A 271 6.54 -15.42 16.64
N GLN A 272 5.77 -14.40 16.27
CA GLN A 272 5.87 -13.06 16.87
C GLN A 272 4.86 -12.82 17.99
N TYR A 273 3.68 -13.43 17.90
CA TYR A 273 2.51 -13.14 18.77
C TYR A 273 2.06 -14.35 19.58
N ARG A 274 2.99 -15.24 19.95
CA ARG A 274 2.71 -16.43 20.74
C ARG A 274 2.01 -16.05 22.06
N GLY A 275 0.92 -16.77 22.38
CA GLY A 275 0.16 -16.55 23.61
C GLY A 275 -0.83 -15.37 23.56
N ARG A 276 -1.03 -14.74 22.43
CA ARG A 276 -2.09 -13.74 22.26
C ARG A 276 -3.43 -14.40 21.99
N ASP A 277 -4.45 -14.07 22.78
CA ASP A 277 -5.80 -14.66 22.69
C ASP A 277 -6.43 -14.49 21.31
N TRP A 278 -6.22 -13.33 20.66
CA TRP A 278 -6.77 -13.03 19.35
C TRP A 278 -6.26 -13.95 18.23
N LEU A 279 -5.11 -14.58 18.41
CA LEU A 279 -4.56 -15.55 17.47
C LEU A 279 -5.36 -16.84 17.45
N HIS A 280 -5.95 -17.22 18.58
CA HIS A 280 -6.66 -18.47 18.77
C HIS A 280 -8.19 -18.34 18.62
N SER A 281 -8.73 -17.16 18.84
CA SER A 281 -10.18 -16.89 18.76
C SER A 281 -10.48 -15.60 18.01
N PRO A 282 -10.15 -15.52 16.70
CA PRO A 282 -10.34 -14.29 15.92
C PRO A 282 -11.81 -13.89 15.82
N THR A 283 -12.75 -14.82 15.92
CA THR A 283 -14.19 -14.59 15.83
C THR A 283 -14.78 -13.99 17.11
N ALA A 284 -14.26 -14.35 18.29
CA ALA A 284 -14.76 -13.85 19.57
C ALA A 284 -14.55 -12.32 19.72
N ASP A 285 -13.48 -11.79 19.13
CA ASP A 285 -13.20 -10.35 19.14
C ASP A 285 -14.10 -9.54 18.21
N ARG A 286 -14.61 -10.13 17.12
CA ARG A 286 -15.57 -9.48 16.21
C ARG A 286 -16.87 -9.12 16.93
N LEU A 287 -17.37 -10.02 17.77
CA LEU A 287 -18.58 -9.81 18.56
C LEU A 287 -18.41 -8.73 19.64
N ARG A 288 -17.21 -8.59 20.21
CA ARG A 288 -16.89 -7.54 21.21
C ARG A 288 -16.78 -6.14 20.60
N VAL A 289 -16.36 -6.01 19.35
CA VAL A 289 -16.29 -4.72 18.66
C VAL A 289 -17.67 -4.24 18.25
N GLN A 290 -18.53 -5.14 17.77
CA GLN A 290 -19.93 -4.81 17.38
C GLN A 290 -20.82 -4.46 18.59
N SER A 291 -20.50 -4.94 19.80
CA SER A 291 -21.27 -4.60 21.01
C SER A 291 -20.84 -3.28 21.67
N ARG A 292 -19.83 -2.58 21.13
CA ARG A 292 -19.32 -1.29 21.65
C ARG A 292 -19.54 -0.12 20.69
N SER A 293 -20.09 -0.37 19.51
CA SER A 293 -20.58 0.61 18.51
C SER A 293 -22.09 0.76 18.59
#